data_7a5f4acc329f8c527a7ac8e23cb547c5
#
_entry.id   7a5f4acc329f8c527a7ac8e23cb547c5
#
_cell.length_a   1.000
_cell.length_b   1.000
_cell.length_c   1.000
_cell.angle_alpha   90.00
_cell.angle_beta   90.00
_cell.angle_gamma   90.00
#
_symmetry.space_group_name_H-M   'P 1'
#
loop_
_entity.id
_entity.type
_entity.pdbx_description
1 polymer ?
#
loop_
_entity_poly.entity_id
_entity_poly.type
_entity_poly.pdbx_seq_one_letter_code
_entity_poly.pdbx_strand_id
1 'polypeptide(L)'
;MATLRIENTVKDFDEWKAVFDKFDRFRSEKGVRSYRMSRQVDEPNNVVIDMDFDSVEAATGFRAALEQNCTPPQSDQQLVSHEAPRLYDVVDQGHTVS
;
A
#
# COMPACT_ATOMS: atom_id res chain seq x y z
N MET A 1 6.53 13.51 -7.96
CA MET A 1 5.59 12.42 -7.73
C MET A 1 6.29 11.27 -7.03
N ALA A 2 5.66 10.68 -6.06
CA ALA A 2 6.26 9.61 -5.30
C ALA A 2 5.30 8.43 -5.15
N THR A 3 5.85 7.24 -5.01
CA THR A 3 5.07 6.02 -4.80
C THR A 3 5.57 5.33 -3.54
N LEU A 4 4.63 4.96 -2.67
CA LEU A 4 4.93 4.15 -1.50
C LEU A 4 4.53 2.71 -1.79
N ARG A 5 5.50 1.80 -1.72
CA ARG A 5 5.26 0.38 -1.98
C ARG A 5 5.21 -0.39 -0.67
N ILE A 6 4.15 -1.17 -0.51
CA ILE A 6 3.96 -2.05 0.63
C ILE A 6 3.82 -3.47 0.10
N GLU A 7 4.60 -4.40 0.65
CA GLU A 7 4.51 -5.81 0.27
C GLU A 7 4.24 -6.64 1.51
N ASN A 8 3.16 -7.40 1.50
CA ASN A 8 2.73 -8.22 2.62
C ASN A 8 2.30 -9.59 2.16
N THR A 9 2.55 -10.60 2.99
CA THR A 9 1.93 -11.92 2.83
C THR A 9 0.80 -12.02 3.84
N VAL A 10 -0.41 -12.32 3.36
CA VAL A 10 -1.62 -12.35 4.18
C VAL A 10 -2.15 -13.79 4.29
N LYS A 11 -2.95 -14.05 5.33
CA LYS A 11 -3.54 -15.37 5.53
C LYS A 11 -4.69 -15.64 4.57
N ASP A 12 -5.55 -14.63 4.38
CA ASP A 12 -6.72 -14.70 3.52
C ASP A 12 -6.88 -13.36 2.82
N PHE A 13 -6.71 -13.36 1.51
CA PHE A 13 -6.74 -12.10 0.74
C PHE A 13 -8.08 -11.40 0.86
N ASP A 14 -9.19 -12.15 0.76
CA ASP A 14 -10.51 -11.53 0.76
C ASP A 14 -10.81 -10.83 2.09
N GLU A 15 -10.47 -11.48 3.20
CA GLU A 15 -10.64 -10.88 4.52
C GLU A 15 -9.73 -9.68 4.71
N TRP A 16 -8.47 -9.81 4.28
CA TRP A 16 -7.52 -8.70 4.38
C TRP A 16 -7.96 -7.51 3.55
N LYS A 17 -8.44 -7.76 2.33
CA LYS A 17 -8.91 -6.71 1.45
C LYS A 17 -10.14 -5.99 2.02
N ALA A 18 -11.03 -6.71 2.68
CA ALA A 18 -12.18 -6.09 3.33
C ALA A 18 -11.73 -5.08 4.39
N VAL A 19 -10.69 -5.41 5.16
CA VAL A 19 -10.13 -4.48 6.13
C VAL A 19 -9.45 -3.31 5.42
N PHE A 20 -8.70 -3.59 4.36
CA PHE A 20 -8.05 -2.55 3.56
C PHE A 20 -9.06 -1.54 3.04
N ASP A 21 -10.19 -2.02 2.52
CA ASP A 21 -11.22 -1.15 1.94
C ASP A 21 -11.86 -0.23 2.99
N LYS A 22 -11.93 -0.66 4.25
CA LYS A 22 -12.47 0.17 5.33
C LYS A 22 -11.65 1.45 5.55
N PHE A 23 -10.40 1.47 5.15
CA PHE A 23 -9.51 2.61 5.35
C PHE A 23 -9.31 3.46 4.10
N ASP A 24 -10.18 3.29 3.10
CA ASP A 24 -10.09 4.06 1.85
C ASP A 24 -10.17 5.56 2.12
N ARG A 25 -11.10 5.97 2.98
CA ARG A 25 -11.26 7.38 3.33
C ARG A 25 -10.02 7.92 4.04
N PHE A 26 -9.44 7.13 4.93
CA PHE A 26 -8.20 7.52 5.61
C PHE A 26 -7.09 7.77 4.61
N ARG A 27 -6.92 6.89 3.63
CA ARG A 27 -5.90 7.06 2.60
C ARG A 27 -6.13 8.34 1.80
N SER A 28 -7.37 8.59 1.40
CA SER A 28 -7.72 9.79 0.65
C SER A 28 -7.41 11.06 1.44
N GLU A 29 -7.78 11.10 2.71
CA GLU A 29 -7.54 12.23 3.59
C GLU A 29 -6.05 12.49 3.84
N LYS A 30 -5.23 11.44 3.75
CA LYS A 30 -3.78 11.53 3.99
C LYS A 30 -2.98 11.78 2.72
N GLY A 31 -3.65 12.03 1.60
CA GLY A 31 -2.97 12.46 0.38
C GLY A 31 -2.67 11.39 -0.64
N VAL A 32 -3.18 10.18 -0.46
CA VAL A 32 -3.06 9.13 -1.48
C VAL A 32 -3.92 9.51 -2.68
N ARG A 33 -3.29 9.68 -3.83
CA ARG A 33 -3.98 10.08 -5.06
C ARG A 33 -4.60 8.90 -5.79
N SER A 34 -3.88 7.80 -5.81
CA SER A 34 -4.33 6.57 -6.43
C SER A 34 -3.53 5.41 -5.85
N TYR A 35 -4.00 4.21 -6.08
CA TYR A 35 -3.26 3.04 -5.66
C TYR A 35 -3.46 1.90 -6.66
N ARG A 36 -2.52 0.96 -6.65
CA ARG A 36 -2.61 -0.28 -7.40
C ARG A 36 -2.30 -1.42 -6.45
N MET A 37 -3.18 -2.41 -6.42
CA MET A 37 -2.99 -3.61 -5.63
C MET A 37 -2.74 -4.77 -6.57
N SER A 38 -1.66 -5.51 -6.33
CA SER A 38 -1.30 -6.66 -7.16
C SER A 38 -1.07 -7.87 -6.28
N ARG A 39 -1.36 -9.03 -6.81
CA ARG A 39 -1.09 -10.31 -6.15
C ARG A 39 -0.07 -11.07 -6.99
N GLN A 40 0.86 -11.74 -6.32
CA GLN A 40 1.82 -12.56 -7.04
C GLN A 40 1.09 -13.74 -7.69
N VAL A 41 1.35 -13.97 -8.97
CA VAL A 41 0.62 -15.00 -9.73
C VAL A 41 0.81 -16.39 -9.10
N ASP A 42 2.03 -16.70 -8.67
CA ASP A 42 2.37 -18.00 -8.09
C ASP A 42 2.03 -18.08 -6.59
N GLU A 43 1.82 -16.94 -5.95
CA GLU A 43 1.49 -16.86 -4.52
C GLU A 43 0.44 -15.80 -4.29
N PRO A 44 -0.85 -16.14 -4.44
CA PRO A 44 -1.92 -15.14 -4.37
C PRO A 44 -2.05 -14.43 -3.02
N ASN A 45 -1.49 -14.99 -1.96
CA ASN A 45 -1.50 -14.33 -0.66
C ASN A 45 -0.37 -13.33 -0.48
N ASN A 46 0.55 -13.24 -1.44
CA ASN A 46 1.57 -12.20 -1.44
C ASN A 46 1.04 -10.99 -2.21
N VAL A 47 0.81 -9.89 -1.49
CA VAL A 47 0.12 -8.71 -2.01
C VAL A 47 1.09 -7.53 -2.03
N VAL A 48 1.12 -6.83 -3.15
CA VAL A 48 1.91 -5.60 -3.32
C VAL A 48 0.95 -4.44 -3.55
N ILE A 49 1.13 -3.37 -2.80
CA ILE A 49 0.30 -2.16 -2.96
C ILE A 49 1.23 -1.00 -3.27
N ASP A 50 0.96 -0.32 -4.39
CA ASP A 50 1.65 0.90 -4.77
C ASP A 50 0.68 2.06 -4.61
N MET A 51 1.02 3.03 -3.75
CA MET A 51 0.21 4.21 -3.51
C MET A 51 0.92 5.44 -4.04
N ASP A 52 0.23 6.23 -4.87
CA ASP A 52 0.81 7.39 -5.51
C ASP A 52 0.48 8.66 -4.77
N PHE A 53 1.48 9.55 -4.66
CA PHE A 53 1.38 10.83 -3.97
C PHE A 53 1.89 11.95 -4.88
N ASP A 54 1.45 13.19 -4.63
CA ASP A 54 1.93 14.34 -5.38
C ASP A 54 3.40 14.64 -5.14
N SER A 55 3.92 14.30 -3.95
CA SER A 55 5.28 14.63 -3.58
C SER A 55 5.87 13.59 -2.64
N VAL A 56 7.19 13.57 -2.56
CA VAL A 56 7.92 12.73 -1.59
C VAL A 56 7.52 13.10 -0.16
N GLU A 57 7.28 14.39 0.08
CA GLU A 57 6.90 14.86 1.41
C GLU A 57 5.56 14.29 1.85
N ALA A 58 4.57 14.27 0.95
CA ALA A 58 3.25 13.69 1.25
C ALA A 58 3.36 12.20 1.54
N ALA A 59 4.14 11.47 0.74
CA ALA A 59 4.34 10.04 0.92
C ALA A 59 5.08 9.75 2.23
N THR A 60 6.07 10.55 2.58
CA THR A 60 6.81 10.40 3.84
C THR A 60 5.90 10.63 5.04
N GLY A 61 5.03 11.64 4.96
CA GLY A 61 4.04 11.90 6.01
C GLY A 61 3.07 10.74 6.20
N PHE A 62 2.61 10.16 5.10
CA PHE A 62 1.73 9.00 5.16
C PHE A 62 2.42 7.79 5.79
N ARG A 63 3.67 7.52 5.40
CA ARG A 63 4.44 6.43 5.98
C ARG A 63 4.61 6.60 7.49
N ALA A 64 4.91 7.81 7.93
CA ALA A 64 5.04 8.12 9.34
C ALA A 64 3.72 7.90 10.09
N ALA A 65 2.59 8.29 9.47
CA ALA A 65 1.28 8.08 10.05
C ALA A 65 0.96 6.60 10.21
N LEU A 66 1.33 5.77 9.24
CA LEU A 66 1.16 4.32 9.33
C LEU A 66 1.95 3.75 10.49
N GLU A 67 3.18 4.19 10.67
CA GLU A 67 4.06 3.70 11.73
C GLU A 67 3.54 4.12 13.11
N GLN A 68 3.01 5.34 13.25
CA GLN A 68 2.53 5.87 14.51
C GLN A 68 1.18 5.31 14.94
N ASN A 69 0.29 5.12 13.97
CA ASN A 69 -1.09 4.73 14.28
C ASN A 69 -1.29 3.23 14.37
N CYS A 70 -0.25 2.47 14.08
CA CYS A 70 -0.26 1.02 14.08
C CYS A 70 -1.25 0.44 13.06
N THR A 71 -0.95 -0.73 12.58
CA THR A 71 -1.89 -1.50 11.78
C THR A 71 -3.05 -1.92 12.69
N PRO A 72 -4.31 -1.80 12.25
CA PRO A 72 -5.42 -2.30 13.07
C PRO A 72 -5.22 -3.77 13.44
N PRO A 73 -5.64 -4.18 14.64
CA PRO A 73 -5.45 -5.57 15.06
C PRO A 73 -5.94 -6.62 14.07
N GLN A 74 -7.03 -6.30 13.36
CA GLN A 74 -7.56 -7.21 12.35
C GLN A 74 -6.60 -7.39 11.18
N SER A 75 -5.93 -6.32 10.75
CA SER A 75 -4.90 -6.40 9.72
C SER A 75 -3.69 -7.18 10.19
N ASP A 76 -3.25 -6.93 11.42
CA ASP A 76 -2.10 -7.63 11.99
C ASP A 76 -2.34 -9.15 12.03
N GLN A 77 -3.56 -9.56 12.36
CA GLN A 77 -3.92 -10.97 12.42
C GLN A 77 -3.87 -11.64 11.05
N GLN A 78 -4.05 -10.87 9.99
CA GLN A 78 -3.99 -11.39 8.63
C GLN A 78 -2.59 -11.45 8.05
N LEU A 79 -1.64 -10.74 8.64
CA LEU A 79 -0.28 -10.69 8.10
C LEU A 79 0.53 -11.91 8.53
N VAL A 80 1.04 -12.67 7.55
CA VAL A 80 2.00 -13.74 7.76
C VAL A 80 3.40 -13.15 7.82
N SER A 81 3.70 -12.24 6.89
CA SER A 81 4.94 -11.48 6.92
C SER A 81 4.69 -10.12 6.25
N HIS A 82 5.50 -9.14 6.62
CA HIS A 82 5.45 -7.84 5.98
C HIS A 82 6.83 -7.22 5.96
N GLU A 83 7.06 -6.40 4.95
CA GLU A 83 8.29 -5.63 4.85
C GLU A 83 7.98 -4.18 5.17
N ALA A 84 8.99 -3.43 5.63
CA ALA A 84 8.84 -2.01 5.84
C ALA A 84 8.45 -1.33 4.53
N PRO A 85 7.49 -0.37 4.56
CA PRO A 85 7.10 0.34 3.36
C PRO A 85 8.30 1.04 2.72
N ARG A 86 8.41 0.96 1.39
CA ARG A 86 9.50 1.55 0.63
C ARG A 86 9.00 2.75 -0.16
N LEU A 87 9.78 3.81 -0.14
CA LEU A 87 9.45 5.04 -0.83
C LEU A 87 10.24 5.15 -2.13
N TYR A 88 9.55 5.47 -3.22
CA TYR A 88 10.18 5.61 -4.54
C TYR A 88 9.83 6.96 -5.12
N ASP A 89 10.83 7.63 -5.69
CA ASP A 89 10.63 8.84 -6.47
C ASP A 89 10.36 8.41 -7.92
N VAL A 90 9.23 8.84 -8.46
CA VAL A 90 8.88 8.48 -9.84
C VAL A 90 9.67 9.36 -10.79
N VAL A 91 10.61 8.76 -11.51
CA VAL A 91 11.52 9.50 -12.40
C VAL A 91 11.11 9.45 -13.86
N ASP A 92 10.21 8.53 -14.22
CA ASP A 92 9.70 8.41 -15.57
C ASP A 92 8.36 7.70 -15.56
N GLN A 93 7.43 8.17 -16.37
CA GLN A 93 6.11 7.58 -16.46
C GLN A 93 5.58 7.77 -17.87
N GLY A 94 5.07 6.69 -18.44
CA GLY A 94 4.54 6.74 -19.79
C GLY A 94 3.61 5.57 -20.07
N HIS A 95 3.06 5.54 -21.27
CA HIS A 95 2.22 4.44 -21.74
C HIS A 95 2.93 3.73 -22.88
N THR A 96 2.88 2.40 -22.82
CA THR A 96 3.38 1.58 -23.91
C THR A 96 2.22 1.24 -24.82
N VAL A 97 2.37 1.56 -26.09
CA VAL A 97 1.37 1.25 -27.11
C VAL A 97 1.66 -0.15 -27.62
N SER A 98 0.68 -1.02 -27.56
CA SER A 98 0.80 -2.39 -28.05
C SER A 98 0.03 -2.62 -29.31
#